data_31a14147b0a520c8c26211d31c153f07
#
_entry.id   31a14147b0a520c8c26211d31c153f07
#
_cell.length_a   1.000
_cell.length_b   1.000
_cell.length_c   1.000
_cell.angle_alpha   90.00
_cell.angle_beta   90.00
_cell.angle_gamma   90.00
#
_symmetry.space_group_name_H-M   'P 1'
#
loop_
_entity.id
_entity.type
_entity.pdbx_description
1 polymer ?
#
loop_
_entity_poly.entity_id
_entity_poly.type
_entity_poly.pdbx_seq_one_letter_code
_entity_poly.pdbx_strand_id
1 'polypeptide(L)'
;MTKHATPQPSFADPIEWREEWLGREQILRTRTLQVRAKLDPGAIRQYRDMTRAGKVPPLIKVAEVTDKQGATRFYLLDGWHRWEADALIMEQLGPATLVRALVAPMSMDDAIWAAAEANMGHGVQLKPAERRRVFGAYITARKYWHVVKGARKRQSYREMGAALGMNHNTLRNWLEKDHPNIFKAMSKDEGNEAPGGLMERPEGRSILDEMRADLRRMVPLAPSLPLDERSALAAEVQAFLVALRASALGRTADEF
;
A
#
# COMPACT_ATOMS: atom_id res chain seq x y z
N MET A 1 -5.65 40.60 -10.58
CA MET A 1 -4.71 39.57 -10.05
C MET A 1 -5.53 38.37 -9.57
N THR A 2 -5.77 37.46 -10.47
CA THR A 2 -6.51 36.21 -10.18
C THR A 2 -5.58 35.25 -9.46
N LYS A 3 -5.87 34.95 -8.19
CA LYS A 3 -5.16 33.91 -7.42
C LYS A 3 -5.47 32.58 -8.09
N HIS A 4 -4.46 31.99 -8.74
CA HIS A 4 -4.53 30.61 -9.17
C HIS A 4 -4.73 29.71 -7.94
N ALA A 5 -5.92 29.15 -7.82
CA ALA A 5 -6.20 28.12 -6.83
C ALA A 5 -5.35 26.90 -7.18
N THR A 6 -4.47 26.50 -6.28
CA THR A 6 -3.76 25.23 -6.35
C THR A 6 -4.82 24.13 -6.40
N PRO A 7 -4.79 23.21 -7.38
CA PRO A 7 -5.76 22.13 -7.44
C PRO A 7 -5.74 21.36 -6.13
N GLN A 8 -6.90 21.29 -5.47
CA GLN A 8 -7.04 20.52 -4.24
C GLN A 8 -6.95 19.03 -4.60
N PRO A 9 -6.15 18.24 -3.90
CA PRO A 9 -6.15 16.80 -4.14
C PRO A 9 -7.54 16.25 -3.78
N SER A 10 -8.22 15.71 -4.79
CA SER A 10 -9.45 14.95 -4.64
C SER A 10 -9.14 13.74 -3.75
N PHE A 11 -9.85 13.62 -2.63
CA PHE A 11 -9.78 12.43 -1.81
C PHE A 11 -10.61 11.34 -2.49
N ALA A 12 -9.87 10.42 -3.11
CA ALA A 12 -10.25 9.04 -3.40
C ALA A 12 -11.59 8.80 -4.10
N ASP A 13 -11.80 9.40 -5.23
CA ASP A 13 -12.56 8.72 -6.25
C ASP A 13 -11.69 7.56 -6.78
N PRO A 14 -12.27 6.38 -7.02
CA PRO A 14 -11.51 5.27 -7.58
C PRO A 14 -10.85 5.71 -8.88
N ILE A 15 -9.57 5.38 -9.06
CA ILE A 15 -8.84 5.73 -10.28
C ILE A 15 -9.56 5.06 -11.45
N GLU A 16 -10.09 5.84 -12.37
CA GLU A 16 -10.70 5.35 -13.59
C GLU A 16 -9.63 5.01 -14.62
N TRP A 17 -9.39 3.72 -14.80
CA TRP A 17 -8.44 3.19 -15.76
C TRP A 17 -9.12 2.99 -17.12
N ARG A 18 -8.55 3.56 -18.19
CA ARG A 18 -8.93 3.26 -19.56
C ARG A 18 -7.86 2.40 -20.24
N GLU A 19 -8.30 1.54 -21.12
CA GLU A 19 -7.40 0.72 -21.93
C GLU A 19 -6.99 1.49 -23.18
N GLU A 20 -5.66 1.55 -23.46
CA GLU A 20 -5.12 2.33 -24.57
C GLU A 20 -3.89 1.65 -25.17
N TRP A 21 -3.68 1.86 -26.45
CA TRP A 21 -2.48 1.46 -27.17
C TRP A 21 -1.53 2.65 -27.30
N LEU A 22 -0.37 2.55 -26.71
CA LEU A 22 0.66 3.59 -26.70
C LEU A 22 1.91 3.12 -27.42
N GLY A 23 2.57 4.02 -28.13
CA GLY A 23 3.93 3.78 -28.61
C GLY A 23 4.87 3.59 -27.40
N ARG A 24 5.74 2.61 -27.49
CA ARG A 24 6.68 2.33 -26.40
C ARG A 24 7.55 3.54 -26.07
N GLU A 25 7.94 4.32 -27.08
CA GLU A 25 8.72 5.55 -26.95
C GLU A 25 7.99 6.68 -26.23
N GLN A 26 6.66 6.65 -26.19
CA GLN A 26 5.84 7.63 -25.48
C GLN A 26 5.84 7.41 -23.97
N ILE A 27 6.16 6.19 -23.50
CA ILE A 27 6.09 5.82 -22.09
C ILE A 27 7.43 6.05 -21.43
N LEU A 28 7.47 7.06 -20.57
CA LEU A 28 8.65 7.44 -19.80
C LEU A 28 8.82 6.55 -18.57
N ARG A 29 10.07 6.19 -18.31
CA ARG A 29 10.47 5.47 -17.09
C ARG A 29 11.30 6.39 -16.22
N THR A 30 10.85 6.62 -15.01
CA THR A 30 11.59 7.43 -14.04
C THR A 30 11.85 6.61 -12.76
N ARG A 31 13.04 6.78 -12.20
CA ARG A 31 13.42 6.09 -10.97
C ARG A 31 12.53 6.47 -9.78
N THR A 32 11.93 7.64 -9.81
CA THR A 32 10.98 8.12 -8.79
C THR A 32 9.75 7.21 -8.68
N LEU A 33 9.30 6.63 -9.78
CA LEU A 33 8.14 5.73 -9.83
C LEU A 33 8.53 4.25 -9.65
N GLN A 34 9.83 3.93 -9.63
CA GLN A 34 10.31 2.58 -9.42
C GLN A 34 10.58 2.30 -7.94
N VAL A 35 9.69 1.62 -7.27
CA VAL A 35 9.82 1.27 -5.85
C VAL A 35 10.94 0.26 -5.62
N ARG A 36 11.08 -0.75 -6.50
CA ARG A 36 12.07 -1.80 -6.37
C ARG A 36 13.47 -1.31 -6.71
N ALA A 37 14.44 -1.69 -5.88
CA ALA A 37 15.84 -1.32 -6.11
C ALA A 37 16.42 -1.99 -7.36
N LYS A 38 16.01 -3.24 -7.64
CA LYS A 38 16.41 -4.03 -8.81
C LYS A 38 15.23 -4.84 -9.32
N LEU A 39 15.19 -5.04 -10.62
CA LEU A 39 14.26 -5.97 -11.25
C LEU A 39 14.76 -7.41 -11.06
N ASP A 40 13.83 -8.34 -10.87
CA ASP A 40 14.14 -9.76 -10.76
C ASP A 40 14.27 -10.37 -12.17
N PRO A 41 15.46 -10.89 -12.53
CA PRO A 41 15.66 -11.54 -13.84
C PRO A 41 14.80 -12.79 -14.02
N GLY A 42 14.43 -13.47 -12.93
CA GLY A 42 13.52 -14.63 -12.96
C GLY A 42 12.12 -14.23 -13.41
N ALA A 43 11.58 -13.17 -12.83
CA ALA A 43 10.28 -12.63 -13.22
C ALA A 43 10.29 -12.13 -14.68
N ILE A 44 11.36 -11.49 -15.14
CA ILE A 44 11.50 -11.05 -16.54
C ILE A 44 11.45 -12.27 -17.48
N ARG A 45 12.22 -13.33 -17.19
CA ARG A 45 12.19 -14.58 -17.97
C ARG A 45 10.80 -15.19 -17.99
N GLN A 46 10.13 -15.27 -16.85
CA GLN A 46 8.79 -15.83 -16.75
C GLN A 46 7.80 -15.10 -17.65
N TYR A 47 7.76 -13.76 -17.64
CA TYR A 47 6.89 -12.99 -18.52
C TYR A 47 7.24 -13.14 -19.99
N ARG A 48 8.53 -13.17 -20.34
CA ARG A 48 8.99 -13.42 -21.71
C ARG A 48 8.53 -14.79 -22.20
N ASP A 49 8.69 -15.84 -21.41
CA ASP A 49 8.33 -17.20 -21.78
C ASP A 49 6.79 -17.35 -21.85
N MET A 50 6.05 -16.65 -21.01
CA MET A 50 4.60 -16.54 -21.06
C MET A 50 4.13 -15.94 -22.40
N THR A 51 4.72 -14.84 -22.83
CA THR A 51 4.40 -14.18 -24.12
C THR A 51 4.78 -15.06 -25.30
N ARG A 52 5.94 -15.72 -25.27
CA ARG A 52 6.36 -16.68 -26.31
C ARG A 52 5.43 -17.87 -26.44
N ALA A 53 4.79 -18.28 -25.34
CA ALA A 53 3.79 -19.33 -25.32
C ALA A 53 2.39 -18.84 -25.76
N GLY A 54 2.26 -17.63 -26.30
CA GLY A 54 1.01 -17.05 -26.76
C GLY A 54 0.06 -16.62 -25.62
N LYS A 55 0.52 -16.62 -24.39
CA LYS A 55 -0.27 -16.12 -23.24
C LYS A 55 -0.12 -14.62 -23.12
N VAL A 56 -1.21 -13.93 -22.83
CA VAL A 56 -1.23 -12.47 -22.63
C VAL A 56 -0.90 -12.14 -21.17
N PRO A 57 0.22 -11.45 -20.87
CA PRO A 57 0.51 -10.96 -19.54
C PRO A 57 -0.53 -9.91 -19.11
N PRO A 58 -0.72 -9.67 -17.81
CA PRO A 58 -1.53 -8.56 -17.33
C PRO A 58 -1.04 -7.23 -17.91
N LEU A 59 -1.95 -6.29 -18.17
CA LEU A 59 -1.60 -4.98 -18.73
C LEU A 59 -0.68 -4.21 -17.79
N ILE A 60 0.23 -3.43 -18.35
CA ILE A 60 1.01 -2.44 -17.60
C ILE A 60 0.11 -1.28 -17.18
N LYS A 61 0.48 -0.56 -16.10
CA LYS A 61 -0.22 0.65 -15.68
C LYS A 61 0.62 1.88 -15.97
N VAL A 62 -0.02 2.89 -16.56
CA VAL A 62 0.62 4.12 -17.01
C VAL A 62 -0.15 5.33 -16.47
N ALA A 63 0.56 6.28 -15.88
CA ALA A 63 0.00 7.58 -15.54
C ALA A 63 0.07 8.51 -16.74
N GLU A 64 -1.02 9.20 -17.02
CA GLU A 64 -1.07 10.36 -17.89
C GLU A 64 -0.96 11.61 -17.01
N VAL A 65 0.19 12.29 -17.11
CA VAL A 65 0.48 13.47 -16.28
C VAL A 65 0.61 14.69 -17.18
N THR A 66 -0.26 15.68 -16.94
CA THR A 66 -0.18 16.98 -17.61
C THR A 66 0.58 17.96 -16.73
N ASP A 67 1.64 18.55 -17.24
CA ASP A 67 2.43 19.55 -16.55
C ASP A 67 1.73 20.93 -16.51
N LYS A 68 2.34 21.88 -15.80
CA LYS A 68 1.79 23.24 -15.67
C LYS A 68 1.75 24.01 -16.97
N GLN A 69 2.50 23.58 -17.99
CA GLN A 69 2.57 24.15 -19.33
C GLN A 69 1.55 23.51 -20.27
N GLY A 70 0.78 22.51 -19.80
CA GLY A 70 -0.20 21.78 -20.59
C GLY A 70 0.38 20.63 -21.41
N ALA A 71 1.67 20.31 -21.27
CA ALA A 71 2.26 19.16 -21.94
C ALA A 71 1.92 17.87 -21.20
N THR A 72 1.33 16.91 -21.92
CA THR A 72 0.97 15.60 -21.40
C THR A 72 2.08 14.58 -21.65
N ARG A 73 2.40 13.80 -20.63
CA ARG A 73 3.41 12.74 -20.68
C ARG A 73 2.90 11.48 -20.02
N PHE A 74 3.31 10.34 -20.54
CA PHE A 74 2.95 9.02 -20.05
C PHE A 74 4.08 8.43 -19.20
N TYR A 75 3.79 7.96 -18.00
CA TYR A 75 4.78 7.40 -17.08
C TYR A 75 4.42 6.00 -16.64
N LEU A 76 5.36 5.05 -16.76
CA LEU A 76 5.20 3.68 -16.29
C LEU A 76 5.09 3.63 -14.76
N LEU A 77 3.94 3.17 -14.25
CA LEU A 77 3.66 2.98 -12.81
C LEU A 77 3.94 1.55 -12.38
N ASP A 78 3.33 0.58 -13.09
CA ASP A 78 3.45 -0.85 -12.78
C ASP A 78 3.70 -1.67 -14.05
N GLY A 79 4.38 -2.81 -13.88
CA GLY A 79 4.72 -3.71 -14.97
C GLY A 79 6.16 -3.58 -15.45
N TRP A 80 7.07 -3.10 -14.63
CA TRP A 80 8.49 -2.96 -14.97
C TRP A 80 9.14 -4.25 -15.48
N HIS A 81 8.83 -5.42 -14.89
CA HIS A 81 9.31 -6.72 -15.35
C HIS A 81 8.73 -7.10 -16.72
N ARG A 82 7.43 -6.81 -16.93
CA ARG A 82 6.73 -7.02 -18.21
C ARG A 82 7.32 -6.14 -19.29
N TRP A 83 7.57 -4.88 -18.95
CA TRP A 83 8.21 -3.93 -19.83
C TRP A 83 9.59 -4.40 -20.32
N GLU A 84 10.43 -4.92 -19.43
CA GLU A 84 11.74 -5.47 -19.80
C GLU A 84 11.61 -6.77 -20.59
N ALA A 85 10.65 -7.64 -20.22
CA ALA A 85 10.37 -8.86 -20.97
C ALA A 85 9.96 -8.57 -22.41
N ASP A 86 9.10 -7.59 -22.62
CA ASP A 86 8.65 -7.16 -23.95
C ASP A 86 9.80 -6.54 -24.74
N ALA A 87 10.71 -5.77 -24.12
CA ALA A 87 11.88 -5.23 -24.81
C ALA A 87 12.73 -6.33 -25.47
N LEU A 88 12.96 -7.43 -24.75
CA LEU A 88 13.75 -8.56 -25.25
C LEU A 88 13.07 -9.30 -26.41
N ILE A 89 11.74 -9.24 -26.50
CA ILE A 89 10.97 -9.81 -27.62
C ILE A 89 11.01 -8.86 -28.82
N MET A 90 10.93 -7.56 -28.57
CA MET A 90 10.90 -6.53 -29.60
C MET A 90 12.24 -6.33 -30.31
N GLU A 91 13.37 -6.58 -29.64
CA GLU A 91 14.67 -6.66 -30.33
C GLU A 91 14.66 -7.68 -31.47
N GLN A 92 13.75 -8.67 -31.40
CA GLN A 92 13.60 -9.71 -32.42
C GLN A 92 12.54 -9.39 -33.48
N LEU A 93 11.55 -8.51 -33.17
CA LEU A 93 10.37 -8.24 -34.02
C LEU A 93 10.39 -6.87 -34.72
N GLY A 94 11.30 -5.94 -34.35
CA GLY A 94 11.44 -4.62 -34.95
C GLY A 94 10.85 -3.45 -34.14
N PRO A 95 11.14 -2.18 -34.50
CA PRO A 95 11.05 -1.02 -33.63
C PRO A 95 9.65 -0.40 -33.44
N ALA A 96 8.63 -0.80 -34.15
CA ALA A 96 7.32 -0.15 -34.13
C ALA A 96 6.29 -0.98 -33.37
N THR A 97 6.40 -0.97 -32.04
CA THR A 97 5.47 -1.78 -31.25
C THR A 97 4.63 -0.93 -30.33
N LEU A 98 3.31 -1.00 -30.53
CA LEU A 98 2.32 -0.49 -29.61
C LEU A 98 2.24 -1.38 -28.39
N VAL A 99 2.18 -0.77 -27.21
CA VAL A 99 2.00 -1.46 -25.93
C VAL A 99 0.58 -1.20 -25.44
N ARG A 100 -0.12 -2.26 -25.12
CA ARG A 100 -1.45 -2.17 -24.52
C ARG A 100 -1.31 -1.89 -23.03
N ALA A 101 -1.90 -0.79 -22.54
CA ALA A 101 -1.74 -0.30 -21.21
C ALA A 101 -3.08 0.11 -20.57
N LEU A 102 -3.15 0.06 -19.25
CA LEU A 102 -4.17 0.75 -18.47
C LEU A 102 -3.65 2.16 -18.17
N VAL A 103 -4.32 3.17 -18.67
CA VAL A 103 -3.94 4.58 -18.58
C VAL A 103 -4.93 5.34 -17.70
N ALA A 104 -4.44 6.19 -16.81
CA ALA A 104 -5.28 7.08 -16.04
C ALA A 104 -4.64 8.47 -15.88
N PRO A 105 -5.45 9.56 -16.02
CA PRO A 105 -4.99 10.91 -15.76
C PRO A 105 -4.78 11.12 -14.25
N MET A 106 -3.63 11.67 -13.86
CA MET A 106 -3.34 11.95 -12.46
C MET A 106 -2.22 12.97 -12.29
N SER A 107 -2.05 13.49 -11.08
CA SER A 107 -0.89 14.28 -10.72
C SER A 107 0.36 13.40 -10.58
N MET A 108 1.56 14.01 -10.66
CA MET A 108 2.81 13.27 -10.41
C MET A 108 2.87 12.70 -8.98
N ASP A 109 2.35 13.43 -7.99
CA ASP A 109 2.31 12.96 -6.60
C ASP A 109 1.41 11.73 -6.45
N ASP A 110 0.24 11.72 -7.12
CA ASP A 110 -0.64 10.54 -7.15
C ASP A 110 -0.04 9.39 -7.95
N ALA A 111 0.71 9.68 -9.03
CA ALA A 111 1.45 8.68 -9.79
C ALA A 111 2.52 7.98 -8.93
N ILE A 112 3.25 8.75 -8.10
CA ILE A 112 4.23 8.20 -7.15
C ILE A 112 3.54 7.26 -6.14
N TRP A 113 2.37 7.63 -5.64
CA TRP A 113 1.60 6.78 -4.74
C TRP A 113 1.05 5.53 -5.47
N ALA A 114 0.42 5.69 -6.62
CA ALA A 114 -0.13 4.57 -7.39
C ALA A 114 0.93 3.52 -7.75
N ALA A 115 2.15 3.96 -8.10
CA ALA A 115 3.29 3.07 -8.30
C ALA A 115 3.72 2.34 -7.03
N ALA A 116 3.69 3.01 -5.89
CA ALA A 116 4.02 2.42 -4.59
C ALA A 116 2.95 1.40 -4.14
N GLU A 117 1.68 1.78 -4.24
CA GLU A 117 0.53 0.95 -3.89
C GLU A 117 0.47 -0.35 -4.70
N ALA A 118 0.71 -0.28 -6.02
CA ALA A 118 0.78 -1.46 -6.88
C ALA A 118 1.83 -2.49 -6.43
N ASN A 119 2.90 -2.04 -5.76
CA ASN A 119 3.94 -2.92 -5.23
C ASN A 119 3.66 -3.47 -3.83
N MET A 120 2.63 -2.96 -3.12
CA MET A 120 2.27 -3.44 -1.78
C MET A 120 1.44 -4.73 -1.82
N GLY A 121 0.57 -4.88 -2.82
CA GLY A 121 -0.43 -5.94 -2.88
C GLY A 121 0.02 -7.24 -3.55
N HIS A 122 1.13 -7.27 -4.30
CA HIS A 122 1.45 -8.39 -5.17
C HIS A 122 2.93 -8.77 -5.16
N GLY A 123 3.22 -10.08 -5.09
CA GLY A 123 4.51 -10.69 -5.40
C GLY A 123 5.50 -10.71 -4.25
N VAL A 124 6.79 -10.57 -4.58
CA VAL A 124 7.91 -10.65 -3.62
C VAL A 124 7.81 -9.57 -2.56
N GLN A 125 7.95 -9.97 -1.30
CA GLN A 125 7.89 -9.07 -0.15
C GLN A 125 8.89 -7.91 -0.28
N LEU A 126 8.44 -6.69 0.02
CA LEU A 126 9.28 -5.49 -0.04
C LEU A 126 10.37 -5.52 1.04
N LYS A 127 11.60 -5.19 0.65
CA LYS A 127 12.73 -5.01 1.57
C LYS A 127 12.52 -3.75 2.45
N PRO A 128 13.18 -3.64 3.61
CA PRO A 128 13.01 -2.47 4.50
C PRO A 128 13.22 -1.11 3.80
N ALA A 129 14.24 -1.00 2.93
CA ALA A 129 14.50 0.23 2.17
C ALA A 129 13.38 0.54 1.15
N GLU A 130 12.76 -0.49 0.57
CA GLU A 130 11.65 -0.34 -0.37
C GLU A 130 10.37 0.07 0.39
N ARG A 131 10.12 -0.51 1.56
CA ARG A 131 9.03 -0.08 2.46
C ARG A 131 9.15 1.40 2.85
N ARG A 132 10.39 1.88 3.11
CA ARG A 132 10.62 3.30 3.41
C ARG A 132 10.32 4.19 2.21
N ARG A 133 10.59 3.74 0.97
CA ARG A 133 10.17 4.46 -0.26
C ARG A 133 8.66 4.51 -0.42
N VAL A 134 7.96 3.40 -0.14
CA VAL A 134 6.49 3.37 -0.11
C VAL A 134 5.94 4.40 0.87
N PHE A 135 6.50 4.46 2.09
CA PHE A 135 6.11 5.47 3.07
C PHE A 135 6.39 6.90 2.57
N GLY A 136 7.54 7.15 1.95
CA GLY A 136 7.84 8.44 1.33
C GLY A 136 6.83 8.83 0.25
N ALA A 137 6.43 7.88 -0.61
CA ALA A 137 5.38 8.08 -1.62
C ALA A 137 4.03 8.45 -0.98
N TYR A 138 3.64 7.75 0.09
CA TYR A 138 2.43 8.02 0.87
C TYR A 138 2.41 9.47 1.42
N ILE A 139 3.53 9.93 1.95
CA ILE A 139 3.67 11.29 2.48
C ILE A 139 3.66 12.32 1.34
N THR A 140 4.36 12.08 0.24
CA THR A 140 4.41 12.97 -0.93
C THR A 140 3.02 13.17 -1.53
N ALA A 141 2.27 12.10 -1.72
CA ALA A 141 0.89 12.14 -2.21
C ALA A 141 -0.13 12.60 -1.15
N ARG A 142 0.33 13.00 0.02
CA ARG A 142 -0.51 13.52 1.13
C ARG A 142 -1.63 12.58 1.57
N LYS A 143 -1.46 11.26 1.39
CA LYS A 143 -2.46 10.24 1.77
C LYS A 143 -2.65 10.12 3.29
N TYR A 144 -1.78 10.75 4.10
CA TYR A 144 -1.93 10.87 5.55
C TYR A 144 -3.02 11.88 5.99
N TRP A 145 -3.71 12.55 5.03
CA TRP A 145 -4.90 13.33 5.32
C TRP A 145 -6.17 12.52 5.05
N HIS A 146 -7.17 12.69 5.90
CA HIS A 146 -8.51 12.17 5.69
C HIS A 146 -9.56 13.23 6.07
N VAL A 147 -10.81 13.01 5.66
CA VAL A 147 -11.94 13.86 6.03
C VAL A 147 -12.77 13.17 7.09
N VAL A 148 -12.90 13.79 8.26
CA VAL A 148 -13.73 13.31 9.38
C VAL A 148 -14.78 14.37 9.66
N LYS A 149 -16.06 14.03 9.54
CA LYS A 149 -17.18 14.94 9.77
C LYS A 149 -17.04 16.27 8.99
N GLY A 150 -16.59 16.21 7.75
CA GLY A 150 -16.39 17.38 6.88
C GLY A 150 -15.12 18.21 7.15
N ALA A 151 -14.39 17.90 8.21
CA ALA A 151 -13.12 18.54 8.52
C ALA A 151 -11.92 17.69 8.06
N ARG A 152 -10.89 18.37 7.56
CA ARG A 152 -9.64 17.73 7.14
C ARG A 152 -8.76 17.45 8.36
N LYS A 153 -8.49 16.17 8.63
CA LYS A 153 -7.68 15.72 9.76
C LYS A 153 -6.48 14.90 9.27
N ARG A 154 -5.35 14.96 9.98
CA ARG A 154 -4.23 14.04 9.73
C ARG A 154 -4.53 12.69 10.37
N GLN A 155 -4.12 11.63 9.69
CA GLN A 155 -4.15 10.28 10.25
C GLN A 155 -3.12 10.16 11.37
N SER A 156 -3.48 9.42 12.40
CA SER A 156 -2.54 9.01 13.44
C SER A 156 -1.49 8.03 12.89
N TYR A 157 -0.37 7.86 13.58
CA TYR A 157 0.64 6.86 13.21
C TYR A 157 0.10 5.43 13.14
N ARG A 158 -0.91 5.10 13.96
CA ARG A 158 -1.57 3.79 13.95
C ARG A 158 -2.43 3.60 12.70
N GLU A 159 -3.21 4.61 12.31
CA GLU A 159 -4.00 4.58 11.08
C GLU A 159 -3.11 4.46 9.85
N MET A 160 -2.03 5.26 9.76
CA MET A 160 -1.04 5.12 8.70
C MET A 160 -0.38 3.74 8.71
N GLY A 161 -0.07 3.20 9.90
CA GLY A 161 0.48 1.86 10.06
C GLY A 161 -0.44 0.78 9.55
N ALA A 162 -1.73 0.87 9.85
CA ALA A 162 -2.75 -0.04 9.35
C ALA A 162 -2.89 0.05 7.83
N ALA A 163 -2.94 1.27 7.27
CA ALA A 163 -3.05 1.49 5.81
C ALA A 163 -1.84 0.93 5.03
N LEU A 164 -0.65 0.99 5.61
CA LEU A 164 0.59 0.58 4.96
C LEU A 164 1.06 -0.84 5.34
N GLY A 165 0.38 -1.52 6.26
CA GLY A 165 0.84 -2.80 6.81
C GLY A 165 2.22 -2.68 7.51
N MET A 166 2.46 -1.56 8.20
CA MET A 166 3.75 -1.23 8.82
C MET A 166 3.59 -0.89 10.30
N ASN A 167 4.65 -1.14 11.08
CA ASN A 167 4.65 -0.78 12.49
C ASN A 167 4.66 0.76 12.65
N HIS A 168 3.74 1.29 13.46
CA HIS A 168 3.55 2.73 13.66
C HIS A 168 4.77 3.43 14.28
N ASN A 169 5.55 2.76 15.14
CA ASN A 169 6.79 3.33 15.70
C ASN A 169 7.87 3.49 14.60
N THR A 170 7.93 2.53 13.67
CA THR A 170 8.82 2.62 12.51
C THR A 170 8.46 3.83 11.64
N LEU A 171 7.16 4.03 11.38
CA LEU A 171 6.68 5.18 10.59
C LEU A 171 6.97 6.51 11.29
N ARG A 172 6.77 6.58 12.61
CA ARG A 172 7.09 7.75 13.42
C ARG A 172 8.58 8.12 13.29
N ASN A 173 9.47 7.13 13.46
CA ASN A 173 10.92 7.33 13.34
C ASN A 173 11.34 7.76 11.92
N TRP A 174 10.70 7.23 10.88
CA TRP A 174 10.97 7.66 9.52
C TRP A 174 10.44 9.07 9.26
N LEU A 175 9.25 9.41 9.77
CA LEU A 175 8.67 10.74 9.61
C LEU A 175 9.55 11.81 10.28
N GLU A 176 10.05 11.52 11.49
CA GLU A 176 10.96 12.41 12.21
C GLU A 176 12.24 12.71 11.42
N LYS A 177 12.83 11.67 10.79
CA LYS A 177 14.06 11.80 10.01
C LYS A 177 13.86 12.44 8.65
N ASP A 178 12.83 12.01 7.92
CA ASP A 178 12.69 12.32 6.50
C ASP A 178 11.77 13.53 6.26
N HIS A 179 10.82 13.78 7.18
CA HIS A 179 9.80 14.83 7.05
C HIS A 179 9.58 15.59 8.38
N PRO A 180 10.62 16.24 8.95
CA PRO A 180 10.58 16.85 10.28
C PRO A 180 9.49 17.91 10.45
N ASN A 181 9.12 18.61 9.36
CA ASN A 181 8.06 19.62 9.40
C ASN A 181 6.67 18.98 9.61
N ILE A 182 6.42 17.82 8.95
CA ILE A 182 5.18 17.08 9.12
C ILE A 182 5.14 16.44 10.51
N PHE A 183 6.27 15.87 10.96
CA PHE A 183 6.41 15.32 12.30
C PHE A 183 6.07 16.36 13.39
N LYS A 184 6.65 17.57 13.31
CA LYS A 184 6.35 18.68 14.25
C LYS A 184 4.88 19.11 14.18
N ALA A 185 4.28 19.10 12.99
CA ALA A 185 2.87 19.45 12.83
C ALA A 185 1.95 18.38 13.44
N MET A 186 2.27 17.10 13.31
CA MET A 186 1.53 16.00 13.94
C MET A 186 1.65 16.03 15.47
N SER A 187 2.84 16.30 16.00
CA SER A 187 3.05 16.44 17.45
C SER A 187 2.26 17.61 18.06
N LYS A 188 1.98 18.66 17.29
CA LYS A 188 1.08 19.74 17.74
C LYS A 188 -0.39 19.32 17.74
N ASP A 189 -0.80 18.52 16.77
CA ASP A 189 -2.16 17.98 16.73
C ASP A 189 -2.39 17.00 17.89
N GLU A 190 -1.38 16.17 18.22
CA GLU A 190 -1.39 15.29 19.40
C GLU A 190 -1.41 16.09 20.72
N GLY A 191 -0.82 17.27 20.78
CA GLY A 191 -0.84 18.17 21.94
C GLY A 191 -2.16 18.91 22.15
N ASN A 192 -3.02 18.99 21.11
CA ASN A 192 -4.39 19.51 21.21
C ASN A 192 -5.45 18.42 21.52
N GLU A 193 -5.15 17.17 21.20
CA GLU A 193 -5.77 16.00 21.79
C GLU A 193 -4.93 15.74 23.05
N ALA A 194 -5.48 15.93 24.25
CA ALA A 194 -4.82 15.87 25.56
C ALA A 194 -3.59 14.95 25.62
N PRO A 195 -2.51 15.32 26.33
CA PRO A 195 -1.22 14.64 26.23
C PRO A 195 -1.48 13.13 26.26
N GLY A 196 -1.15 12.49 25.17
CA GLY A 196 -1.18 11.04 25.07
C GLY A 196 -0.15 10.45 26.04
N GLY A 197 -0.41 10.62 27.29
CA GLY A 197 -0.13 9.65 28.28
C GLY A 197 -0.61 8.35 27.68
N LEU A 198 0.14 7.26 27.88
CA LEU A 198 -0.31 5.88 27.76
C LEU A 198 -1.80 5.86 27.47
N MET A 199 -2.26 5.51 26.22
CA MET A 199 -3.69 5.54 25.94
C MET A 199 -4.38 5.20 27.23
N GLU A 200 -5.01 6.19 27.87
CA GLU A 200 -6.09 5.85 28.75
C GLU A 200 -6.98 5.03 27.83
N ARG A 201 -6.94 3.72 28.03
CA ARG A 201 -7.91 2.81 27.47
C ARG A 201 -9.20 3.52 27.73
N PRO A 202 -10.08 3.75 26.73
CA PRO A 202 -11.36 4.35 27.01
C PRO A 202 -11.83 3.66 28.27
N GLU A 203 -11.94 4.43 29.35
CA GLU A 203 -12.24 3.89 30.69
C GLU A 203 -13.43 2.96 30.51
N GLY A 204 -13.22 1.68 30.76
CA GLY A 204 -14.24 0.66 30.64
C GLY A 204 -14.02 -0.46 29.62
N ARG A 205 -13.08 -0.41 28.68
CA ARG A 205 -12.79 -1.61 27.86
C ARG A 205 -11.58 -2.36 28.40
N SER A 206 -11.87 -3.45 29.11
CA SER A 206 -10.84 -4.39 29.53
C SER A 206 -10.21 -5.11 28.32
N ILE A 207 -8.99 -5.67 28.46
CA ILE A 207 -8.39 -6.57 27.47
C ILE A 207 -9.40 -7.66 27.06
N LEU A 208 -10.18 -8.11 28.02
CA LEU A 208 -11.24 -9.09 27.83
C LEU A 208 -12.32 -8.60 26.85
N ASP A 209 -12.69 -7.31 26.90
CA ASP A 209 -13.71 -6.75 26.01
C ASP A 209 -13.18 -6.59 24.58
N GLU A 210 -11.89 -6.28 24.41
CA GLU A 210 -11.21 -6.27 23.10
C GLU A 210 -11.15 -7.68 22.51
N MET A 211 -10.71 -8.68 23.30
CA MET A 211 -10.69 -10.08 22.88
C MET A 211 -12.09 -10.61 22.53
N ARG A 212 -13.11 -10.24 23.30
CA ARG A 212 -14.50 -10.57 22.99
C ARG A 212 -14.98 -9.93 21.69
N ALA A 213 -14.57 -8.68 21.40
CA ALA A 213 -14.91 -8.00 20.15
C ALA A 213 -14.24 -8.67 18.96
N ASP A 214 -13.00 -9.14 19.11
CA ASP A 214 -12.27 -9.88 18.07
C ASP A 214 -12.90 -11.24 17.80
N LEU A 215 -13.23 -11.99 18.83
CA LEU A 215 -13.96 -13.25 18.72
C LEU A 215 -15.31 -13.06 18.00
N ARG A 216 -16.10 -12.03 18.37
CA ARG A 216 -17.38 -11.73 17.71
C ARG A 216 -17.22 -11.39 16.22
N ARG A 217 -16.08 -10.81 15.81
CA ARG A 217 -15.76 -10.55 14.39
C ARG A 217 -15.36 -11.83 13.65
N MET A 218 -14.64 -12.73 14.29
CA MET A 218 -14.12 -13.96 13.69
C MET A 218 -15.17 -15.05 13.54
N VAL A 219 -16.07 -15.20 14.53
CA VAL A 219 -17.10 -16.25 14.53
C VAL A 219 -17.96 -16.28 13.26
N PRO A 220 -18.48 -15.14 12.72
CA PRO A 220 -19.26 -15.16 11.48
C PRO A 220 -18.44 -15.55 10.25
N LEU A 221 -17.12 -15.43 10.28
CA LEU A 221 -16.24 -15.78 9.15
C LEU A 221 -15.85 -17.27 9.17
N ALA A 222 -15.96 -17.95 10.31
CA ALA A 222 -15.58 -19.35 10.44
C ALA A 222 -16.32 -20.29 9.45
N PRO A 223 -17.61 -20.10 9.11
CA PRO A 223 -18.29 -20.92 8.11
C PRO A 223 -17.74 -20.80 6.70
N SER A 224 -17.03 -19.72 6.36
CA SER A 224 -16.45 -19.50 5.03
C SER A 224 -15.10 -20.18 4.84
N LEU A 225 -14.49 -20.71 5.91
CA LEU A 225 -13.24 -21.47 5.83
C LEU A 225 -13.47 -22.89 5.34
N PRO A 226 -12.52 -23.50 4.62
CA PRO A 226 -12.47 -24.93 4.34
C PRO A 226 -12.56 -25.77 5.61
N LEU A 227 -13.04 -27.01 5.51
CA LEU A 227 -13.33 -27.85 6.67
C LEU A 227 -12.08 -28.19 7.50
N ASP A 228 -10.96 -28.42 6.83
CA ASP A 228 -9.63 -28.65 7.42
C ASP A 228 -9.11 -27.44 8.18
N GLU A 229 -9.22 -26.25 7.58
CA GLU A 229 -8.83 -24.98 8.23
C GLU A 229 -9.73 -24.67 9.43
N ARG A 230 -11.03 -24.97 9.35
CA ARG A 230 -11.95 -24.85 10.49
C ARG A 230 -11.55 -25.75 11.66
N SER A 231 -11.16 -26.98 11.35
CA SER A 231 -10.73 -27.95 12.35
C SER A 231 -9.42 -27.53 13.02
N ALA A 232 -8.46 -27.00 12.25
CA ALA A 232 -7.21 -26.46 12.77
C ALA A 232 -7.46 -25.24 13.66
N LEU A 233 -8.26 -24.28 13.23
CA LEU A 233 -8.63 -23.10 14.02
C LEU A 233 -9.35 -23.49 15.31
N ALA A 234 -10.25 -24.47 15.27
CA ALA A 234 -10.94 -24.94 16.47
C ALA A 234 -9.97 -25.55 17.50
N ALA A 235 -8.96 -26.29 17.04
CA ALA A 235 -7.91 -26.84 17.89
C ALA A 235 -7.05 -25.75 18.55
N GLU A 236 -6.66 -24.72 17.78
CA GLU A 236 -5.90 -23.57 18.30
C GLU A 236 -6.70 -22.79 19.34
N VAL A 237 -7.98 -22.51 19.09
CA VAL A 237 -8.87 -21.83 20.05
C VAL A 237 -9.04 -22.65 21.33
N GLN A 238 -9.15 -23.98 21.21
CA GLN A 238 -9.25 -24.88 22.35
C GLN A 238 -7.96 -24.87 23.19
N ALA A 239 -6.78 -24.91 22.55
CA ALA A 239 -5.49 -24.82 23.22
C ALA A 239 -5.35 -23.49 23.95
N PHE A 240 -5.75 -22.40 23.32
CA PHE A 240 -5.75 -21.07 23.93
C PHE A 240 -6.67 -21.01 25.18
N LEU A 241 -7.86 -21.58 25.11
CA LEU A 241 -8.79 -21.64 26.26
C LEU A 241 -8.22 -22.44 27.41
N VAL A 242 -7.51 -23.54 27.15
CA VAL A 242 -6.83 -24.35 28.17
C VAL A 242 -5.74 -23.51 28.84
N ALA A 243 -4.88 -22.86 28.09
CA ALA A 243 -3.82 -21.99 28.59
C ALA A 243 -4.37 -20.83 29.45
N LEU A 244 -5.48 -20.22 28.99
CA LEU A 244 -6.14 -19.14 29.72
C LEU A 244 -6.71 -19.60 31.09
N ARG A 245 -7.29 -20.79 31.09
CA ARG A 245 -7.81 -21.40 32.37
C ARG A 245 -6.66 -21.75 33.31
N ALA A 246 -5.55 -22.30 32.80
CA ALA A 246 -4.37 -22.62 33.61
C ALA A 246 -3.78 -21.36 34.25
N SER A 247 -3.65 -20.29 33.49
CA SER A 247 -3.14 -18.98 33.94
C SER A 247 -4.07 -18.34 35.00
N ALA A 248 -5.38 -18.50 34.84
CA ALA A 248 -6.37 -18.00 35.81
C ALA A 248 -6.34 -18.75 37.16
N LEU A 249 -5.81 -19.98 37.16
CA LEU A 249 -5.66 -20.80 38.37
C LEU A 249 -4.26 -20.68 39.01
N GLY A 250 -3.39 -19.79 38.48
CA GLY A 250 -2.01 -19.60 38.97
C GLY A 250 -1.08 -20.79 38.70
N ARG A 251 -1.44 -21.70 37.78
CA ARG A 251 -0.62 -22.83 37.35
C ARG A 251 0.11 -22.49 36.05
N THR A 252 1.37 -22.93 35.97
CA THR A 252 2.14 -22.81 34.73
C THR A 252 1.73 -23.88 33.72
N ALA A 253 1.85 -23.56 32.38
CA ALA A 253 1.44 -24.48 31.31
C ALA A 253 2.21 -25.82 31.26
N ASP A 254 3.29 -25.98 32.04
CA ASP A 254 4.14 -27.16 32.12
C ASP A 254 3.64 -28.26 33.08
N GLU A 255 2.48 -28.07 33.69
CA GLU A 255 1.90 -29.07 34.62
C GLU A 255 0.79 -29.94 34.00
N PHE A 256 0.67 -29.96 32.65
CA PHE A 256 -0.28 -30.83 31.96
C PHE A 256 0.37 -31.62 30.81
#